data_8f6c04b670157409f1c0b47b31e420a3
#
_entry.id   8f6c04b670157409f1c0b47b31e420a3
#
_cell.length_a   1.000
_cell.length_b   1.000
_cell.length_c   1.000
_cell.angle_alpha   90.00
_cell.angle_beta   90.00
_cell.angle_gamma   90.00
#
_symmetry.space_group_name_H-M   'P 1'
#
loop_
_entity.id
_entity.type
_entity.pdbx_description
1 polymer ?
#
loop_
_entity_poly.entity_id
_entity_poly.type
_entity_poly.pdbx_seq_one_letter_code
_entity_poly.pdbx_strand_id
1 'polypeptide(L)'
;GYKFARPAVENKWDERNSLLITYGDSIFSDKEPPLQALQRFLTKRVSNTFSGVHILPFFPFSSDDGFSISDYTAVNPELGSWEDIEKIGSEFDLMSDLVLNHCSSKHSWFENYLRGESPGAGYFIEPKPTDDLSKVVRPRSSPLLTKFDTANGQRSVWCTFGPDQIDLDFSNPEVLFEIIKILKVYVDKGIRLFRLDAVAFLWKEAGTNCVHLKQTHEIIKLIRLVLENLAEDSV
;
A
#
# COMPACT_ATOMS: atom_id res chain seq x y z
N GLY A 1 34.25 -2.41 -0.21
CA GLY A 1 33.05 -1.63 0.11
C GLY A 1 32.65 -0.83 -1.10
N TYR A 2 31.51 -1.12 -1.71
CA TYR A 2 30.92 -0.28 -2.76
C TYR A 2 30.49 1.03 -2.11
N LYS A 3 31.13 2.12 -2.47
CA LYS A 3 30.62 3.47 -2.18
C LYS A 3 29.58 3.78 -3.25
N PHE A 4 28.31 3.67 -2.89
CA PHE A 4 27.24 4.28 -3.68
C PHE A 4 27.46 5.82 -3.55
N ALA A 5 27.90 6.45 -4.63
CA ALA A 5 27.83 7.90 -4.74
C ALA A 5 26.32 8.22 -4.79
N ARG A 6 25.78 8.86 -3.75
CA ARG A 6 24.45 9.46 -3.83
C ARG A 6 24.52 10.56 -4.87
N PRO A 7 23.75 10.53 -5.96
CA PRO A 7 23.52 11.73 -6.74
C PRO A 7 22.94 12.79 -5.77
N ALA A 8 23.37 14.03 -5.91
CA ALA A 8 22.74 15.14 -5.22
C ALA A 8 21.30 15.20 -5.72
N VAL A 9 20.36 14.72 -4.90
CA VAL A 9 18.93 14.87 -5.20
C VAL A 9 18.67 16.37 -5.08
N GLU A 10 18.54 17.05 -6.21
CA GLU A 10 17.96 18.39 -6.23
C GLU A 10 16.60 18.31 -5.54
N ASN A 11 16.37 19.22 -4.61
CA ASN A 11 15.11 19.26 -3.86
C ASN A 11 14.01 19.63 -4.88
N LYS A 12 13.26 18.62 -5.35
CA LYS A 12 12.24 18.81 -6.39
C LYS A 12 10.99 19.51 -5.87
N TRP A 13 10.91 19.71 -4.54
CA TRP A 13 9.78 20.29 -3.84
C TRP A 13 10.13 21.64 -3.25
N ASP A 14 9.26 22.62 -3.50
CA ASP A 14 9.32 23.96 -2.93
C ASP A 14 7.90 24.43 -2.50
N GLU A 15 7.78 25.68 -2.07
CA GLU A 15 6.54 26.28 -1.58
C GLU A 15 5.43 26.41 -2.66
N ARG A 16 5.75 26.13 -3.92
CA ARG A 16 4.78 26.14 -5.05
C ARG A 16 4.12 24.79 -5.24
N ASN A 17 4.70 23.73 -4.66
CA ASN A 17 4.12 22.40 -4.76
C ASN A 17 2.93 22.26 -3.80
N SER A 18 1.82 21.80 -4.33
CA SER A 18 0.60 21.55 -3.56
C SER A 18 -0.11 20.30 -4.07
N LEU A 19 -0.64 19.52 -3.14
CA LEU A 19 -1.36 18.28 -3.43
C LEU A 19 -2.85 18.43 -3.13
N LEU A 20 -3.68 18.07 -4.09
CA LEU A 20 -5.10 17.84 -3.88
C LEU A 20 -5.30 16.36 -3.50
N ILE A 21 -5.97 16.11 -2.37
CA ILE A 21 -6.32 14.75 -1.94
C ILE A 21 -7.78 14.49 -2.27
N THR A 22 -8.07 13.35 -2.91
CA THR A 22 -9.43 13.00 -3.34
C THR A 22 -9.59 11.47 -3.43
N TYR A 23 -10.83 11.01 -3.33
CA TYR A 23 -11.18 9.66 -3.82
C TYR A 23 -11.43 9.68 -5.33
N GLY A 24 -11.28 8.52 -5.98
CA GLY A 24 -11.51 8.39 -7.42
C GLY A 24 -12.93 8.68 -7.87
N ASP A 25 -13.91 8.55 -6.97
CA ASP A 25 -15.35 8.77 -7.18
C ASP A 25 -15.88 10.06 -6.55
N SER A 26 -15.01 10.97 -6.09
CA SER A 26 -15.44 12.25 -5.51
C SER A 26 -16.18 13.15 -6.51
N ILE A 27 -16.02 12.90 -7.80
CA ILE A 27 -16.75 13.54 -8.88
C ILE A 27 -17.53 12.49 -9.65
N PHE A 28 -18.84 12.64 -9.66
CA PHE A 28 -19.74 11.70 -10.32
C PHE A 28 -20.31 12.26 -11.63
N SER A 29 -20.52 11.37 -12.59
CA SER A 29 -21.21 11.66 -13.86
C SER A 29 -21.95 10.41 -14.34
N ASP A 30 -23.19 10.57 -14.80
CA ASP A 30 -23.96 9.46 -15.40
C ASP A 30 -23.45 9.04 -16.78
N LYS A 31 -22.45 9.74 -17.34
CA LYS A 31 -22.02 9.61 -18.74
C LYS A 31 -20.65 8.95 -18.90
N GLU A 32 -19.90 8.79 -17.83
CA GLU A 32 -18.52 8.31 -17.87
C GLU A 32 -18.10 7.72 -16.52
N PRO A 33 -17.09 6.85 -16.49
CA PRO A 33 -16.50 6.35 -15.25
C PRO A 33 -16.02 7.48 -14.33
N PRO A 34 -16.05 7.28 -12.98
CA PRO A 34 -15.66 8.30 -12.01
C PRO A 34 -14.27 8.90 -12.26
N LEU A 35 -13.25 8.10 -12.56
CA LEU A 35 -11.88 8.60 -12.82
C LEU A 35 -11.83 9.53 -14.05
N GLN A 36 -12.66 9.30 -15.07
CA GLN A 36 -12.74 10.20 -16.23
C GLN A 36 -13.42 11.51 -15.87
N ALA A 37 -14.48 11.46 -15.06
CA ALA A 37 -15.15 12.65 -14.55
C ALA A 37 -14.20 13.46 -13.66
N LEU A 38 -13.44 12.78 -12.80
CA LEU A 38 -12.41 13.39 -11.96
C LEU A 38 -11.32 14.05 -12.80
N GLN A 39 -10.72 13.33 -13.76
CA GLN A 39 -9.68 13.87 -14.64
C GLN A 39 -10.16 15.15 -15.36
N ARG A 40 -11.35 15.11 -15.94
CA ARG A 40 -11.95 16.29 -16.59
C ARG A 40 -12.14 17.47 -15.65
N PHE A 41 -12.54 17.23 -14.41
CA PHE A 41 -12.66 18.26 -13.37
C PHE A 41 -11.28 18.84 -13.02
N LEU A 42 -10.30 17.97 -12.76
CA LEU A 42 -8.94 18.37 -12.40
C LEU A 42 -8.34 19.29 -13.49
N THR A 43 -8.36 18.85 -14.75
CA THR A 43 -7.83 19.61 -15.88
C THR A 43 -8.49 20.98 -16.01
N LYS A 44 -9.84 21.03 -15.89
CA LYS A 44 -10.59 22.28 -16.16
C LYS A 44 -10.62 23.26 -15.01
N ARG A 45 -10.45 22.79 -13.77
CA ARG A 45 -10.74 23.61 -12.58
C ARG A 45 -9.55 23.85 -11.67
N VAL A 46 -8.59 22.93 -11.63
CA VAL A 46 -7.54 22.97 -10.61
C VAL A 46 -6.10 22.87 -11.15
N SER A 47 -5.91 22.63 -12.44
CA SER A 47 -4.58 22.50 -13.07
C SER A 47 -3.63 23.69 -12.87
N ASN A 48 -4.17 24.89 -12.66
CA ASN A 48 -3.38 26.09 -12.40
C ASN A 48 -3.19 26.36 -10.88
N THR A 49 -3.68 25.49 -10.01
CA THR A 49 -3.68 25.70 -8.55
C THR A 49 -2.89 24.62 -7.82
N PHE A 50 -3.00 23.38 -8.27
CA PHE A 50 -2.34 22.23 -7.67
C PHE A 50 -1.33 21.63 -8.65
N SER A 51 -0.13 21.30 -8.16
CA SER A 51 0.91 20.63 -8.94
C SER A 51 0.71 19.11 -8.95
N GLY A 52 0.10 18.56 -7.90
CA GLY A 52 -0.08 17.13 -7.76
C GLY A 52 -1.46 16.73 -7.25
N VAL A 53 -1.78 15.45 -7.43
CA VAL A 53 -3.04 14.85 -6.99
C VAL A 53 -2.74 13.54 -6.28
N HIS A 54 -3.25 13.42 -5.05
CA HIS A 54 -3.29 12.16 -4.30
C HIS A 54 -4.67 11.54 -4.49
N ILE A 55 -4.73 10.45 -5.24
CA ILE A 55 -5.95 9.63 -5.32
C ILE A 55 -5.82 8.55 -4.24
N LEU A 56 -6.72 8.60 -3.24
CA LEU A 56 -6.85 7.59 -2.19
C LEU A 56 -7.12 6.22 -2.81
N PRO A 57 -6.94 5.10 -2.09
CA PRO A 57 -6.84 3.79 -2.71
C PRO A 57 -7.90 3.53 -3.78
N PHE A 58 -7.47 3.41 -5.00
CA PHE A 58 -8.31 3.18 -6.18
C PHE A 58 -8.27 1.74 -6.70
N PHE A 59 -7.70 0.85 -5.91
CA PHE A 59 -7.58 -0.57 -6.20
C PHE A 59 -8.85 -1.33 -5.81
N PRO A 60 -9.07 -2.56 -6.30
CA PRO A 60 -10.09 -3.45 -5.76
C PRO A 60 -9.89 -3.69 -4.26
N PHE A 61 -10.95 -3.60 -3.48
CA PHE A 61 -10.91 -3.71 -2.03
C PHE A 61 -12.14 -4.44 -1.48
N SER A 62 -12.09 -4.85 -0.22
CA SER A 62 -13.22 -5.51 0.46
C SER A 62 -13.82 -4.66 1.57
N SER A 63 -13.06 -3.75 2.17
CA SER A 63 -13.51 -2.90 3.28
C SER A 63 -12.56 -1.70 3.52
N ASP A 64 -12.85 -0.92 4.57
CA ASP A 64 -12.05 0.19 5.10
C ASP A 64 -11.75 1.26 4.03
N ASP A 65 -12.79 1.65 3.26
CA ASP A 65 -12.74 2.72 2.27
C ASP A 65 -11.55 2.63 1.27
N GLY A 66 -11.22 1.38 0.87
CA GLY A 66 -10.13 1.10 -0.06
C GLY A 66 -8.84 0.58 0.59
N PHE A 67 -8.67 0.70 1.91
CA PHE A 67 -7.44 0.28 2.58
C PHE A 67 -7.35 -1.23 2.87
N SER A 68 -8.38 -2.02 2.58
CA SER A 68 -8.33 -3.49 2.58
C SER A 68 -8.22 -4.00 1.14
N ILE A 69 -7.02 -3.91 0.56
CA ILE A 69 -6.77 -4.16 -0.87
C ILE A 69 -6.87 -5.65 -1.18
N SER A 70 -7.68 -6.01 -2.16
CA SER A 70 -7.82 -7.38 -2.67
C SER A 70 -7.00 -7.67 -3.93
N ASP A 71 -6.58 -6.63 -4.66
CA ASP A 71 -5.63 -6.72 -5.79
C ASP A 71 -4.86 -5.40 -5.91
N TYR A 72 -3.55 -5.43 -5.69
CA TYR A 72 -2.66 -4.26 -5.80
C TYR A 72 -2.35 -3.86 -7.24
N THR A 73 -2.62 -4.71 -8.21
CA THR A 73 -2.17 -4.53 -9.60
C THR A 73 -3.29 -4.10 -10.54
N ALA A 74 -4.52 -4.08 -10.07
CA ALA A 74 -5.69 -3.65 -10.82
C ALA A 74 -6.25 -2.33 -10.30
N VAL A 75 -6.92 -1.58 -11.17
CA VAL A 75 -7.80 -0.46 -10.78
C VAL A 75 -9.18 -1.03 -10.51
N ASN A 76 -9.87 -0.54 -9.47
CA ASN A 76 -11.26 -0.91 -9.19
C ASN A 76 -12.13 -0.61 -10.44
N PRO A 77 -12.76 -1.63 -11.04
CA PRO A 77 -13.52 -1.46 -12.28
C PRO A 77 -14.72 -0.50 -12.13
N GLU A 78 -15.20 -0.26 -10.92
CA GLU A 78 -16.24 0.73 -10.66
C GLU A 78 -15.74 2.18 -10.78
N LEU A 79 -14.42 2.39 -10.66
CA LEU A 79 -13.81 3.71 -10.80
C LEU A 79 -13.34 4.00 -12.23
N GLY A 80 -12.79 2.99 -12.92
CA GLY A 80 -12.23 3.15 -14.27
C GLY A 80 -11.09 2.16 -14.54
N SER A 81 -10.03 2.62 -15.18
CA SER A 81 -8.92 1.80 -15.65
C SER A 81 -7.56 2.44 -15.38
N TRP A 82 -6.48 1.69 -15.64
CA TRP A 82 -5.13 2.23 -15.59
C TRP A 82 -4.90 3.36 -16.58
N GLU A 83 -5.54 3.32 -17.76
CA GLU A 83 -5.46 4.40 -18.76
C GLU A 83 -6.03 5.73 -18.20
N ASP A 84 -7.05 5.67 -17.35
CA ASP A 84 -7.60 6.87 -16.70
C ASP A 84 -6.64 7.42 -15.64
N ILE A 85 -5.98 6.56 -14.87
CA ILE A 85 -4.93 6.93 -13.91
C ILE A 85 -3.72 7.54 -14.64
N GLU A 86 -3.24 6.91 -15.73
CA GLU A 86 -2.14 7.40 -16.55
C GLU A 86 -2.41 8.78 -17.14
N LYS A 87 -3.64 9.05 -17.57
CA LYS A 87 -4.06 10.38 -18.05
C LYS A 87 -3.94 11.44 -16.97
N ILE A 88 -4.37 11.15 -15.73
CA ILE A 88 -4.21 12.07 -14.60
C ILE A 88 -2.72 12.29 -14.33
N GLY A 89 -1.91 11.23 -14.30
CA GLY A 89 -0.48 11.28 -14.08
C GLY A 89 0.31 12.00 -15.18
N SER A 90 -0.25 12.13 -16.39
CA SER A 90 0.38 12.93 -17.46
C SER A 90 0.20 14.44 -17.30
N GLU A 91 -0.72 14.88 -16.42
CA GLU A 91 -1.03 16.28 -16.20
C GLU A 91 -0.64 16.77 -14.79
N PHE A 92 -0.50 15.85 -13.82
CA PHE A 92 -0.23 16.13 -12.41
C PHE A 92 0.81 15.17 -11.84
N ASP A 93 1.57 15.62 -10.85
CA ASP A 93 2.37 14.71 -10.02
C ASP A 93 1.43 13.78 -9.26
N LEU A 94 1.36 12.52 -9.68
CA LEU A 94 0.38 11.57 -9.14
C LEU A 94 0.93 10.85 -7.90
N MET A 95 0.19 10.96 -6.81
CA MET A 95 0.43 10.22 -5.57
C MET A 95 -0.57 9.09 -5.41
N SER A 96 -0.08 7.92 -4.99
CA SER A 96 -0.90 6.77 -4.58
C SER A 96 -0.54 6.30 -3.18
N ASP A 97 -1.51 5.70 -2.50
CA ASP A 97 -1.23 4.93 -1.29
C ASP A 97 -0.49 3.63 -1.64
N LEU A 98 0.50 3.31 -0.82
CA LEU A 98 1.13 2.00 -0.78
C LEU A 98 0.78 1.36 0.57
N VAL A 99 -0.23 0.50 0.58
CA VAL A 99 -0.71 -0.20 1.77
C VAL A 99 0.21 -1.39 2.01
N LEU A 100 1.22 -1.20 2.85
CA LEU A 100 2.31 -2.17 3.07
C LEU A 100 2.00 -3.19 4.16
N ASN A 101 1.32 -2.74 5.22
CA ASN A 101 1.24 -3.54 6.44
C ASN A 101 0.35 -4.77 6.29
N HIS A 102 -0.66 -4.72 5.44
CA HIS A 102 -1.71 -5.74 5.37
C HIS A 102 -2.35 -5.79 3.98
N CYS A 103 -3.05 -6.87 3.69
CA CYS A 103 -3.96 -6.97 2.55
C CYS A 103 -5.33 -7.47 3.01
N SER A 104 -6.31 -7.43 2.10
CA SER A 104 -7.64 -7.98 2.32
C SER A 104 -7.62 -9.50 2.59
N SER A 105 -8.57 -9.98 3.38
CA SER A 105 -8.87 -11.40 3.49
C SER A 105 -9.33 -12.04 2.15
N LYS A 106 -9.63 -11.21 1.14
CA LYS A 106 -10.00 -11.62 -0.22
C LYS A 106 -8.84 -11.53 -1.22
N HIS A 107 -7.66 -11.13 -0.77
CA HIS A 107 -6.48 -11.12 -1.62
C HIS A 107 -6.04 -12.55 -1.97
N SER A 108 -5.63 -12.78 -3.19
CA SER A 108 -5.19 -14.10 -3.67
C SER A 108 -4.09 -14.74 -2.81
N TRP A 109 -3.19 -13.93 -2.23
CA TRP A 109 -2.18 -14.42 -1.30
C TRP A 109 -2.80 -15.05 -0.05
N PHE A 110 -3.85 -14.43 0.51
CA PHE A 110 -4.49 -14.96 1.70
C PHE A 110 -5.37 -16.18 1.37
N GLU A 111 -6.05 -16.17 0.24
CA GLU A 111 -6.77 -17.36 -0.24
C GLU A 111 -5.84 -18.56 -0.47
N ASN A 112 -4.66 -18.32 -1.04
CA ASN A 112 -3.62 -19.34 -1.17
C ASN A 112 -3.09 -19.81 0.20
N TYR A 113 -2.86 -18.88 1.14
CA TYR A 113 -2.50 -19.23 2.51
C TYR A 113 -3.53 -20.18 3.15
N LEU A 114 -4.83 -19.90 3.01
CA LEU A 114 -5.89 -20.77 3.54
C LEU A 114 -5.83 -22.18 2.94
N ARG A 115 -5.41 -22.30 1.67
CA ARG A 115 -5.22 -23.59 0.98
C ARG A 115 -3.86 -24.23 1.22
N GLY A 116 -2.91 -23.50 1.83
CA GLY A 116 -1.53 -23.95 1.98
C GLY A 116 -0.72 -23.89 0.68
N GLU A 117 -1.08 -23.01 -0.24
CA GLU A 117 -0.51 -22.86 -1.59
C GLU A 117 0.40 -21.62 -1.69
N SER A 118 1.36 -21.64 -2.62
CA SER A 118 2.20 -20.49 -2.99
C SER A 118 1.67 -19.80 -4.26
N PRO A 119 1.86 -18.45 -4.37
CA PRO A 119 2.39 -17.54 -3.36
C PRO A 119 1.35 -17.28 -2.26
N GLY A 120 1.81 -17.09 -1.02
CA GLY A 120 0.93 -16.75 0.10
C GLY A 120 1.11 -17.62 1.35
N ALA A 121 1.44 -18.92 1.20
CA ALA A 121 1.53 -19.87 2.32
C ALA A 121 2.41 -19.40 3.50
N GLY A 122 3.43 -18.58 3.25
CA GLY A 122 4.33 -18.04 4.26
C GLY A 122 4.30 -16.51 4.39
N TYR A 123 3.25 -15.83 3.91
CA TYR A 123 3.20 -14.36 3.87
C TYR A 123 2.54 -13.72 5.08
N PHE A 124 1.95 -14.50 5.96
CA PHE A 124 1.13 -14.01 7.07
C PHE A 124 1.67 -14.48 8.42
N ILE A 125 1.42 -13.69 9.46
CA ILE A 125 2.01 -13.88 10.77
C ILE A 125 1.09 -14.75 11.62
N GLU A 126 1.61 -15.91 12.03
CA GLU A 126 1.00 -16.81 13.01
C GLU A 126 1.82 -16.77 14.31
N PRO A 127 1.40 -16.02 15.34
CA PRO A 127 2.12 -16.01 16.61
C PRO A 127 2.10 -17.40 17.26
N LYS A 128 3.22 -17.76 17.87
CA LYS A 128 3.32 -18.99 18.67
C LYS A 128 2.56 -18.83 20.01
N PRO A 129 2.05 -19.90 20.59
CA PRO A 129 1.39 -19.84 21.90
C PRO A 129 2.28 -19.29 23.05
N THR A 130 3.60 -19.32 22.84
CA THR A 130 4.60 -18.82 23.79
C THR A 130 4.94 -17.34 23.59
N ASP A 131 4.45 -16.70 22.54
CA ASP A 131 4.78 -15.31 22.22
C ASP A 131 4.07 -14.35 23.17
N ASP A 132 4.82 -13.42 23.76
CA ASP A 132 4.28 -12.35 24.60
C ASP A 132 3.77 -11.21 23.71
N LEU A 133 2.46 -11.12 23.56
CA LEU A 133 1.79 -10.08 22.78
C LEU A 133 1.20 -8.97 23.67
N SER A 134 1.42 -9.00 24.99
CA SER A 134 0.81 -8.08 25.96
C SER A 134 1.20 -6.61 25.76
N LYS A 135 2.37 -6.37 25.15
CA LYS A 135 2.92 -5.03 24.90
C LYS A 135 2.53 -4.45 23.54
N VAL A 136 1.88 -5.22 22.66
CA VAL A 136 1.55 -4.77 21.31
C VAL A 136 0.62 -3.57 21.35
N VAL A 137 1.04 -2.48 20.72
CA VAL A 137 0.27 -1.24 20.61
C VAL A 137 -0.38 -1.17 19.23
N ARG A 138 -1.67 -0.83 19.20
CA ARG A 138 -2.45 -0.72 17.96
C ARG A 138 -3.62 0.24 18.12
N PRO A 139 -4.08 0.87 17.02
CA PRO A 139 -5.12 1.91 17.07
C PRO A 139 -6.55 1.35 16.99
N ARG A 140 -6.77 0.09 17.34
CA ARG A 140 -8.09 -0.57 17.25
C ARG A 140 -8.40 -1.35 18.52
N SER A 141 -9.70 -1.46 18.85
CA SER A 141 -10.21 -2.22 20.00
C SER A 141 -10.59 -3.67 19.65
N SER A 142 -10.67 -4.02 18.37
CA SER A 142 -10.93 -5.39 17.91
C SER A 142 -9.82 -6.35 18.36
N PRO A 143 -10.04 -7.68 18.48
CA PRO A 143 -8.98 -8.63 18.79
C PRO A 143 -7.79 -8.52 17.82
N LEU A 144 -6.56 -8.65 18.32
CA LEU A 144 -5.35 -8.63 17.52
C LEU A 144 -5.26 -9.83 16.58
N LEU A 145 -5.69 -10.98 17.05
CA LEU A 145 -5.66 -12.23 16.30
C LEU A 145 -7.06 -12.62 15.85
N THR A 146 -7.16 -12.96 14.58
CA THR A 146 -8.39 -13.54 13.99
C THR A 146 -8.16 -15.00 13.65
N LYS A 147 -9.15 -15.85 13.96
CA LYS A 147 -9.10 -17.27 13.64
C LYS A 147 -9.63 -17.53 12.24
N PHE A 148 -8.89 -18.31 11.49
CA PHE A 148 -9.27 -18.76 10.15
C PHE A 148 -9.14 -20.27 10.03
N ASP A 149 -10.07 -20.89 9.31
CA ASP A 149 -9.97 -22.30 8.94
C ASP A 149 -9.08 -22.42 7.70
N THR A 150 -8.04 -23.25 7.81
CA THR A 150 -7.07 -23.49 6.74
C THR A 150 -7.02 -24.97 6.38
N ALA A 151 -6.40 -25.33 5.28
CA ALA A 151 -6.15 -26.73 4.90
C ALA A 151 -5.38 -27.52 5.99
N ASN A 152 -4.63 -26.80 6.85
CA ASN A 152 -3.85 -27.38 7.94
C ASN A 152 -4.49 -27.20 9.33
N GLY A 153 -5.83 -27.02 9.39
CA GLY A 153 -6.59 -26.77 10.60
C GLY A 153 -6.76 -25.28 10.93
N GLN A 154 -7.38 -24.98 12.06
CA GLN A 154 -7.63 -23.59 12.46
C GLN A 154 -6.34 -22.90 12.87
N ARG A 155 -6.11 -21.68 12.35
CA ARG A 155 -4.96 -20.83 12.63
C ARG A 155 -5.40 -19.48 13.18
N SER A 156 -4.60 -18.91 14.08
CA SER A 156 -4.75 -17.55 14.58
C SER A 156 -3.77 -16.65 13.86
N VAL A 157 -4.27 -15.70 13.08
CA VAL A 157 -3.47 -14.83 12.22
C VAL A 157 -3.52 -13.40 12.72
N TRP A 158 -2.43 -12.68 12.59
CA TRP A 158 -2.28 -11.32 13.06
C TRP A 158 -3.05 -10.31 12.19
N CYS A 159 -3.88 -9.48 12.82
CA CYS A 159 -4.72 -8.47 12.20
C CYS A 159 -4.66 -7.17 13.01
N THR A 160 -3.68 -6.32 12.73
CA THR A 160 -3.47 -5.06 13.48
C THR A 160 -4.71 -4.17 13.45
N PHE A 161 -5.38 -4.04 12.32
CA PHE A 161 -6.46 -3.08 12.11
C PHE A 161 -7.85 -3.72 12.16
N GLY A 162 -8.01 -4.93 11.67
CA GLY A 162 -9.30 -5.62 11.68
C GLY A 162 -9.25 -6.99 11.02
N PRO A 163 -10.31 -7.81 11.17
CA PRO A 163 -10.32 -9.19 10.69
C PRO A 163 -10.26 -9.34 9.16
N ASP A 164 -10.49 -8.26 8.42
CA ASP A 164 -10.37 -8.21 6.95
C ASP A 164 -9.07 -7.55 6.48
N GLN A 165 -8.17 -7.20 7.39
CA GLN A 165 -6.87 -6.59 7.12
C GLN A 165 -5.78 -7.49 7.71
N ILE A 166 -5.30 -8.43 6.91
CA ILE A 166 -4.39 -9.49 7.34
C ILE A 166 -2.95 -9.00 7.23
N ASP A 167 -2.24 -8.92 8.35
CA ASP A 167 -0.89 -8.38 8.39
C ASP A 167 0.12 -9.28 7.66
N LEU A 168 0.95 -8.63 6.82
CA LEU A 168 2.01 -9.26 6.06
C LEU A 168 3.26 -9.47 6.92
N ASP A 169 3.93 -10.59 6.73
CA ASP A 169 5.17 -10.95 7.44
C ASP A 169 6.41 -10.44 6.69
N PHE A 170 6.87 -9.27 7.04
CA PHE A 170 8.10 -8.70 6.47
C PHE A 170 9.39 -9.39 6.92
N SER A 171 9.33 -10.35 7.85
CA SER A 171 10.47 -11.23 8.13
C SER A 171 10.70 -12.25 7.01
N ASN A 172 9.68 -12.50 6.18
CA ASN A 172 9.80 -13.27 4.96
C ASN A 172 10.20 -12.35 3.79
N PRO A 173 11.41 -12.52 3.21
CA PRO A 173 11.87 -11.65 2.12
C PRO A 173 11.01 -11.75 0.85
N GLU A 174 10.26 -12.82 0.64
CA GLU A 174 9.36 -12.94 -0.50
C GLU A 174 8.24 -11.88 -0.46
N VAL A 175 7.74 -11.53 0.73
CA VAL A 175 6.78 -10.44 0.90
C VAL A 175 7.36 -9.12 0.38
N LEU A 176 8.60 -8.82 0.74
CA LEU A 176 9.27 -7.61 0.27
C LEU A 176 9.46 -7.62 -1.25
N PHE A 177 9.80 -8.77 -1.85
CA PHE A 177 9.90 -8.89 -3.31
C PHE A 177 8.55 -8.67 -4.01
N GLU A 178 7.45 -9.13 -3.45
CA GLU A 178 6.12 -8.83 -4.00
C GLU A 178 5.81 -7.33 -3.93
N ILE A 179 6.12 -6.67 -2.82
CA ILE A 179 5.96 -5.21 -2.69
C ILE A 179 6.81 -4.46 -3.72
N ILE A 180 8.03 -4.89 -3.98
CA ILE A 180 8.90 -4.29 -5.01
C ILE A 180 8.30 -4.46 -6.42
N LYS A 181 7.69 -5.61 -6.73
CA LYS A 181 6.98 -5.81 -8.00
C LYS A 181 5.78 -4.87 -8.14
N ILE A 182 5.00 -4.69 -7.06
CA ILE A 182 3.89 -3.74 -7.02
C ILE A 182 4.38 -2.32 -7.25
N LEU A 183 5.44 -1.89 -6.56
CA LEU A 183 6.06 -0.58 -6.77
C LEU A 183 6.47 -0.36 -8.22
N LYS A 184 7.07 -1.37 -8.85
CA LYS A 184 7.42 -1.29 -10.27
C LYS A 184 6.19 -1.09 -11.14
N VAL A 185 5.10 -1.79 -10.90
CA VAL A 185 3.83 -1.58 -11.64
C VAL A 185 3.38 -0.13 -11.49
N TYR A 186 3.37 0.42 -10.28
CA TYR A 186 2.92 1.79 -10.02
C TYR A 186 3.81 2.82 -10.73
N VAL A 187 5.13 2.65 -10.66
CA VAL A 187 6.08 3.52 -11.37
C VAL A 187 5.90 3.44 -12.89
N ASP A 188 5.73 2.23 -13.44
CA ASP A 188 5.47 2.02 -14.87
C ASP A 188 4.15 2.68 -15.32
N LYS A 189 3.18 2.84 -14.40
CA LYS A 189 1.88 3.50 -14.61
C LYS A 189 1.91 5.02 -14.32
N GLY A 190 3.07 5.60 -14.13
CA GLY A 190 3.24 7.04 -13.98
C GLY A 190 3.06 7.58 -12.57
N ILE A 191 2.88 6.73 -11.56
CA ILE A 191 2.87 7.15 -10.16
C ILE A 191 4.29 7.53 -9.75
N ARG A 192 4.46 8.70 -9.12
CA ARG A 192 5.75 9.24 -8.72
C ARG A 192 5.85 9.54 -7.24
N LEU A 193 4.72 9.71 -6.59
CA LEU A 193 4.64 10.01 -5.17
C LEU A 193 3.94 8.87 -4.43
N PHE A 194 4.46 8.50 -3.27
CA PHE A 194 3.96 7.37 -2.50
C PHE A 194 3.65 7.78 -1.06
N ARG A 195 2.40 7.59 -0.64
CA ARG A 195 2.05 7.64 0.77
C ARG A 195 2.13 6.24 1.34
N LEU A 196 3.03 6.02 2.30
CA LEU A 196 3.16 4.73 2.97
C LEU A 196 2.11 4.60 4.08
N ASP A 197 1.07 3.82 3.82
CA ASP A 197 0.02 3.57 4.79
C ASP A 197 0.48 2.60 5.87
N ALA A 198 0.01 2.81 7.12
CA ALA A 198 0.24 1.94 8.28
C ALA A 198 1.72 1.55 8.52
N VAL A 199 2.64 2.33 8.01
CA VAL A 199 4.08 2.02 7.93
C VAL A 199 4.75 1.75 9.27
N ALA A 200 4.25 2.33 10.36
CA ALA A 200 4.80 2.14 11.71
C ALA A 200 4.74 0.68 12.19
N PHE A 201 3.86 -0.13 11.61
CA PHE A 201 3.50 -1.47 12.08
C PHE A 201 4.12 -2.61 11.24
N LEU A 202 5.02 -2.34 10.30
CA LEU A 202 5.51 -3.36 9.34
C LEU A 202 6.22 -4.55 10.02
N TRP A 203 7.03 -4.30 11.04
CA TRP A 203 7.77 -5.37 11.71
C TRP A 203 7.10 -5.76 13.02
N LYS A 204 6.93 -7.08 13.24
CA LYS A 204 6.38 -7.64 14.46
C LYS A 204 7.44 -8.46 15.18
N GLU A 205 7.56 -8.22 16.49
CA GLU A 205 8.49 -8.96 17.36
C GLU A 205 7.86 -9.14 18.74
N ALA A 206 7.66 -10.39 19.15
CA ALA A 206 7.07 -10.73 20.43
C ALA A 206 7.85 -10.08 21.60
N GLY A 207 7.12 -9.62 22.62
CA GLY A 207 7.70 -8.91 23.77
C GLY A 207 7.99 -7.44 23.54
N THR A 208 7.71 -6.89 22.35
CA THR A 208 7.84 -5.48 22.00
C THR A 208 6.48 -4.82 21.79
N ASN A 209 6.45 -3.50 21.57
CA ASN A 209 5.24 -2.77 21.21
C ASN A 209 4.83 -2.92 19.73
N CYS A 210 5.70 -3.50 18.90
CA CYS A 210 5.51 -3.68 17.44
C CYS A 210 5.25 -2.37 16.67
N VAL A 211 5.76 -1.24 17.16
CA VAL A 211 5.61 0.08 16.51
C VAL A 211 6.97 0.74 16.38
N HIS A 212 7.28 1.23 15.18
CA HIS A 212 8.54 1.91 14.85
C HIS A 212 9.81 1.11 15.18
N LEU A 213 9.76 -0.22 15.04
CA LEU A 213 10.94 -1.04 15.28
C LEU A 213 12.04 -0.75 14.23
N LYS A 214 13.29 -1.03 14.59
CA LYS A 214 14.46 -0.74 13.74
C LYS A 214 14.29 -1.32 12.33
N GLN A 215 13.80 -2.54 12.23
CA GLN A 215 13.61 -3.24 10.96
C GLN A 215 12.58 -2.53 10.06
N THR A 216 11.54 -1.93 10.64
CA THR A 216 10.60 -1.07 9.91
C THR A 216 11.32 0.07 9.19
N HIS A 217 12.23 0.76 9.88
CA HIS A 217 13.00 1.86 9.29
C HIS A 217 13.97 1.37 8.20
N GLU A 218 14.56 0.19 8.36
CA GLU A 218 15.44 -0.39 7.31
C GLU A 218 14.64 -0.78 6.05
N ILE A 219 13.42 -1.31 6.20
CA ILE A 219 12.52 -1.59 5.08
C ILE A 219 12.17 -0.30 4.33
N ILE A 220 11.84 0.78 5.05
CA ILE A 220 11.53 2.08 4.42
C ILE A 220 12.74 2.61 3.62
N LYS A 221 13.93 2.53 4.18
CA LYS A 221 15.17 2.93 3.49
C LYS A 221 15.40 2.09 2.22
N LEU A 222 15.14 0.78 2.29
CA LEU A 222 15.27 -0.10 1.13
C LEU A 222 14.24 0.25 0.05
N ILE A 223 12.97 0.47 0.43
CA ILE A 223 11.92 0.93 -0.50
C ILE A 223 12.36 2.23 -1.17
N ARG A 224 12.88 3.20 -0.42
CA ARG A 224 13.38 4.46 -0.96
C ARG A 224 14.51 4.24 -1.98
N LEU A 225 15.49 3.39 -1.66
CA LEU A 225 16.57 3.04 -2.58
C LEU A 225 16.07 2.35 -3.86
N VAL A 226 15.06 1.49 -3.73
CA VAL A 226 14.43 0.83 -4.88
C VAL A 226 13.75 1.87 -5.77
N LEU A 227 12.97 2.79 -5.21
CA LEU A 227 12.28 3.84 -5.95
C LEU A 227 13.26 4.76 -6.67
N GLU A 228 14.36 5.19 -6.02
CA GLU A 228 15.43 5.99 -6.64
C GLU A 228 16.09 5.30 -7.84
N ASN A 229 16.05 3.95 -7.89
CA ASN A 229 16.57 3.18 -9.02
C ASN A 229 15.52 2.84 -10.09
N LEU A 230 14.23 2.82 -9.73
CA LEU A 230 13.14 2.57 -10.68
C LEU A 230 12.76 3.83 -11.47
N ALA A 231 12.78 4.99 -10.82
CA ALA A 231 12.54 6.27 -11.46
C ALA A 231 13.27 7.38 -10.69
N GLU A 232 14.11 8.15 -11.40
CA GLU A 232 14.92 9.23 -10.83
C GLU A 232 14.09 10.37 -10.22
N ASP A 233 12.80 10.45 -10.57
CA ASP A 233 11.86 11.48 -10.15
C ASP A 233 10.81 10.99 -9.13
N SER A 234 10.98 9.80 -8.56
CA SER A 234 10.08 9.28 -7.50
C SER A 234 10.41 9.84 -6.12
N VAL A 235 9.35 10.13 -5.32
CA VAL A 235 9.43 10.64 -3.94
C VAL A 235 8.51 9.83 -3.00
#